data_47d861d6323f3d5debbed7ba00a396a6
#
_entry.id   47d861d6323f3d5debbed7ba00a396a6
#
_cell.length_a   1.000
_cell.length_b   1.000
_cell.length_c   1.000
_cell.angle_alpha   90.00
_cell.angle_beta   90.00
_cell.angle_gamma   90.00
#
_symmetry.space_group_name_H-M   'P 1'
#
loop_
_entity.id
_entity.type
_entity.pdbx_description
1 polymer ?
#
loop_
_entity_poly.entity_id
_entity_poly.type
_entity_poly.pdbx_seq_one_letter_code
_entity_poly.pdbx_strand_id
1 'polypeptide(L)' 'MSEMKITFKNPEEILDFVNTVSKYDFDMDLKKGRIVVDAKSLLGIMHLGINNIIELQVYGDDCEELKQEISKY' A
#
# COMPACT_ATOMS: atom_id res chain seq x y z
N MET A 1 -6.16 -9.38 -10.10
CA MET A 1 -6.00 -8.04 -9.46
C MET A 1 -6.85 -7.97 -8.21
N SER A 2 -6.30 -7.40 -7.16
CA SER A 2 -7.01 -7.23 -5.89
C SER A 2 -6.94 -5.78 -5.44
N GLU A 3 -7.98 -5.34 -4.74
CA GLU A 3 -8.06 -3.98 -4.23
C GLU A 3 -8.38 -4.03 -2.73
N MET A 4 -7.73 -3.12 -1.99
CA MET A 4 -7.98 -2.97 -0.55
C MET A 4 -7.94 -1.48 -0.21
N LYS A 5 -8.71 -1.10 0.80
CA LYS A 5 -8.64 0.27 1.33
C LYS A 5 -7.81 0.24 2.60
N ILE A 6 -6.83 1.13 2.68
CA ILE A 6 -5.92 1.21 3.82
C ILE A 6 -5.80 2.65 4.29
N THR A 7 -5.38 2.81 5.54
CA THR A 7 -5.15 4.12 6.14
C THR A 7 -3.89 4.04 6.99
N PHE A 8 -2.97 4.98 6.78
CA PHE A 8 -1.79 5.09 7.64
C PHE A 8 -2.05 6.15 8.71
N LYS A 9 -1.76 5.82 9.95
CA LYS A 9 -2.00 6.72 11.09
C LYS A 9 -0.78 7.59 11.39
N ASN A 10 0.40 7.15 10.98
CA ASN A 10 1.65 7.86 11.24
C ASN A 10 2.70 7.41 10.21
N PRO A 11 3.82 8.16 10.09
CA PRO A 11 4.86 7.83 9.12
C PRO A 11 5.51 6.47 9.36
N GLU A 12 5.55 6.00 10.60
CA GLU A 12 6.14 4.70 10.90
C GLU A 12 5.35 3.56 10.27
N GLU A 13 4.04 3.69 10.19
CA GLU A 13 3.19 2.71 9.51
C GLU A 13 3.49 2.67 8.02
N ILE A 14 3.78 3.82 7.42
CA ILE A 14 4.16 3.88 6.01
C ILE A 14 5.45 3.11 5.78
N LEU A 15 6.45 3.33 6.62
CA LEU A 15 7.72 2.62 6.50
C LEU A 15 7.55 1.11 6.66
N ASP A 16 6.77 0.70 7.66
CA ASP A 16 6.48 -0.70 7.91
C ASP A 16 5.76 -1.34 6.69
N PHE A 17 4.80 -0.63 6.15
CA PHE A 17 4.07 -1.07 4.96
C PHE A 17 5.01 -1.28 3.77
N VAL A 18 5.88 -0.30 3.50
CA VAL A 18 6.84 -0.40 2.38
C VAL A 18 7.75 -1.61 2.56
N ASN A 19 8.25 -1.81 3.77
CA ASN A 19 9.11 -2.96 4.07
C ASN A 19 8.36 -4.28 3.85
N THR A 20 7.09 -4.32 4.22
CA THR A 20 6.27 -5.52 4.06
C THR A 20 6.01 -5.83 2.60
N VAL A 21 5.52 -4.85 1.82
CA VAL A 21 5.16 -5.11 0.41
C VAL A 21 6.39 -5.31 -0.47
N SER A 22 7.54 -4.81 -0.05
CA SER A 22 8.77 -4.98 -0.82
C SER A 22 9.26 -6.42 -0.84
N LYS A 23 8.75 -7.28 0.03
CA LYS A 23 9.07 -8.71 0.05
C LYS A 23 8.36 -9.49 -1.06
N TYR A 24 7.38 -8.87 -1.69
CA TYR A 24 6.57 -9.53 -2.70
C TYR A 24 6.91 -9.03 -4.09
N ASP A 25 6.87 -9.92 -5.07
CA ASP A 25 7.21 -9.58 -6.47
C ASP A 25 6.03 -8.98 -7.23
N PHE A 26 4.88 -8.82 -6.59
CA PHE A 26 3.72 -8.23 -7.25
C PHE A 26 3.95 -6.75 -7.50
N ASP A 27 3.48 -6.27 -8.65
CA ASP A 27 3.35 -4.84 -8.85
C ASP A 27 2.15 -4.35 -8.06
N MET A 28 2.31 -3.22 -7.37
CA MET A 28 1.27 -2.66 -6.52
C MET A 28 1.27 -1.15 -6.63
N ASP A 29 0.06 -0.57 -6.67
CA ASP A 29 -0.11 0.88 -6.71
C ASP A 29 -0.97 1.33 -5.55
N LEU A 30 -0.73 2.55 -5.08
CA LEU A 30 -1.60 3.23 -4.13
C LEU A 30 -2.24 4.41 -4.84
N LYS A 31 -3.55 4.53 -4.69
CA LYS A 31 -4.33 5.59 -5.33
C LYS A 31 -5.07 6.41 -4.30
N LYS A 32 -4.99 7.72 -4.47
CA LYS A 32 -5.78 8.67 -3.69
C LYS A 32 -6.27 9.76 -4.66
N GLY A 33 -7.57 9.72 -4.97
CA GLY A 33 -8.11 10.62 -5.98
C GLY A 33 -7.46 10.38 -7.32
N ARG A 34 -6.82 11.39 -7.88
CA ARG A 34 -6.13 11.30 -9.18
C ARG A 34 -4.67 10.91 -9.05
N ILE A 35 -4.18 10.81 -7.83
CA ILE A 35 -2.77 10.52 -7.60
C ILE A 35 -2.57 9.02 -7.50
N VAL A 36 -1.62 8.50 -8.29
CA VAL A 36 -1.25 7.10 -8.27
C VAL A 36 0.25 7.03 -8.03
N VAL A 37 0.66 6.26 -7.03
CA VAL A 37 2.08 6.08 -6.71
C VAL A 37 2.37 4.59 -6.57
N ASP A 38 3.63 4.23 -6.77
CA ASP A 38 4.09 2.86 -6.54
C ASP A 38 4.02 2.56 -5.04
N ALA A 39 3.39 1.45 -4.68
CA ALA A 39 3.24 1.06 -3.27
C ALA A 39 4.58 0.75 -2.60
N LYS A 40 5.63 0.53 -3.38
CA LYS A 40 6.98 0.28 -2.87
C LYS A 40 7.82 1.55 -2.78
N SER A 41 7.25 2.71 -3.10
CA SER A 41 7.95 3.98 -3.08
C SER A 41 7.60 4.76 -1.82
N LEU A 42 8.53 4.80 -0.87
CA LEU A 42 8.34 5.50 0.40
C LEU A 42 8.01 6.99 0.16
N LEU A 43 8.79 7.65 -0.71
CA LEU A 43 8.56 9.08 -0.97
C LEU A 43 7.20 9.34 -1.61
N GLY A 44 6.80 8.48 -2.56
CA GLY A 44 5.49 8.60 -3.19
C GLY A 44 4.35 8.48 -2.19
N ILE A 45 4.44 7.51 -1.28
CA ILE A 45 3.41 7.30 -0.28
C ILE A 45 3.35 8.47 0.71
N MET A 46 4.50 9.01 1.08
CA MET A 46 4.53 10.16 1.98
C MET A 46 3.82 11.37 1.41
N HIS A 47 3.81 11.51 0.08
CA HIS A 47 3.04 12.57 -0.59
C HIS A 47 1.53 12.38 -0.44
N LEU A 48 1.07 11.16 -0.28
CA LEU A 48 -0.35 10.88 -0.08
C LEU A 48 -0.82 11.27 1.33
N GLY A 49 0.11 11.32 2.27
CA GLY A 49 -0.17 11.73 3.64
C GLY A 49 -0.75 10.61 4.49
N ILE A 50 -1.09 10.97 5.73
CA ILE A 50 -1.63 10.05 6.72
C ILE A 50 -3.09 10.41 7.00
N ASN A 51 -3.80 9.50 7.69
CA ASN A 51 -5.20 9.69 8.08
C ASN A 51 -6.15 9.88 6.88
N ASN A 52 -5.78 9.29 5.75
CA ASN A 52 -6.60 9.30 4.54
C ASN A 52 -6.91 7.87 4.12
N ILE A 53 -8.06 7.67 3.48
CA ILE A 53 -8.38 6.39 2.88
C ILE A 53 -7.66 6.32 1.54
N ILE A 54 -6.80 5.31 1.38
CA ILE A 54 -6.00 5.10 0.19
C ILE A 54 -6.37 3.73 -0.36
N GLU A 55 -6.49 3.63 -1.67
CA GLU A 55 -6.81 2.36 -2.32
C GLU A 55 -5.52 1.68 -2.78
N LEU A 56 -5.30 0.47 -2.28
CA LEU A 56 -4.19 -0.37 -2.72
C LEU A 56 -4.68 -1.28 -3.84
N GLN A 57 -3.96 -1.29 -4.96
CA GLN A 57 -4.21 -2.19 -6.07
C GLN A 57 -3.02 -3.13 -6.22
N VAL A 58 -3.30 -4.43 -6.16
CA VAL A 58 -2.28 -5.47 -6.30
C VAL A 58 -2.48 -6.18 -7.64
N TYR A 59 -1.45 -6.18 -8.46
CA TYR A 59 -1.47 -6.82 -9.78
C TYR A 59 -0.73 -8.15 -9.72
N GLY A 60 -1.47 -9.19 -9.38
CA GLY A 60 -0.87 -10.52 -9.26
C GLY A 60 -1.90 -11.56 -8.87
N ASP A 61 -1.52 -12.82 -8.97
CA ASP A 61 -2.34 -13.96 -8.56
C ASP A 61 -1.93 -14.38 -7.16
N ASP A 62 -2.87 -14.96 -6.41
CA ASP A 62 -2.60 -15.55 -5.09
C ASP A 62 -1.91 -14.59 -4.12
N CYS A 63 -2.57 -13.48 -3.84
CA CYS A 63 -2.04 -12.46 -2.92
C CYS A 63 -2.65 -12.55 -1.51
N GLU A 64 -3.17 -13.70 -1.12
CA GLU A 64 -3.82 -13.86 0.19
C GLU A 64 -2.86 -13.62 1.36
N GLU A 65 -1.63 -14.11 1.27
CA GLU A 65 -0.64 -13.91 2.32
C GLU A 65 -0.34 -12.43 2.51
N LEU A 66 -0.16 -11.71 1.40
CA LEU A 66 0.04 -10.27 1.42
C LEU A 66 -1.14 -9.55 2.06
N LYS A 67 -2.36 -9.92 1.67
CA LYS A 67 -3.56 -9.28 2.22
C LYS A 67 -3.64 -9.47 3.73
N GLN A 68 -3.28 -10.64 4.22
CA GLN A 68 -3.30 -10.90 5.66
C GLN A 68 -2.27 -10.04 6.39
N GLU A 69 -1.07 -9.88 5.83
CA GLU A 69 -0.04 -9.07 6.46
C GLU A 69 -0.39 -7.60 6.55
N ILE A 70 -1.11 -7.07 5.57
CA ILE A 70 -1.43 -5.65 5.51
C ILE A 70 -2.83 -5.32 5.98
N SER A 71 -3.60 -6.29 6.43
CA SER A 71 -4.98 -6.08 6.88
C SER A 71 -5.07 -5.19 8.13
N LYS A 72 -3.96 -4.98 8.82
CA LYS A 72 -3.90 -4.12 10.00
C LYS A 72 -3.97 -2.62 9.67
N TYR A 73 -3.81 -2.26 8.43
CA TYR A 73 -3.92 -0.87 7.98
C TYR A 73 -5.32 -0.62 7.39
#